data_9199c6fe00232d0b60d766086dfa7d0a
#
_entry.id   9199c6fe00232d0b60d766086dfa7d0a
#
_cell.length_a   1.000
_cell.length_b   1.000
_cell.length_c   1.000
_cell.angle_alpha   90.00
_cell.angle_beta   90.00
_cell.angle_gamma   90.00
#
_symmetry.space_group_name_H-M   'P 1'
#
loop_
_entity.id
_entity.type
_entity.pdbx_description
1 polymer ?
#
loop_
_entity_poly.entity_id
_entity_poly.type
_entity_poly.pdbx_seq_one_letter_code
_entity_poly.pdbx_strand_id
1 'polypeptide(L)'
;MSGSSYANCLLELERKKSHTPTGAAAIARIAAEDPELAVLTEARIGHRESFGGYEIASQPPAGERFAADERKALAWSQNPWRNVDAVGDERMPIGRFVAGTTTTSVGDVRVMAICIPWHMCDVRYGSKDRKPWEQHLRWLECFGELMAAESSLPVVVAGDFNQRIPRRKGAPSDVADALASVFAAFDIVTSGVPAGCARPGIDHIAINDRLQRASVRGWPNDQGGTRTSDHDGVVADVHLAR
;
A
#
# COMPACT_ATOMS: atom_id res chain seq x y z
N MET A 1 -9.87 27.26 -13.26
CA MET A 1 -10.49 26.55 -12.12
C MET A 1 -9.42 25.60 -11.61
N SER A 2 -8.92 25.80 -10.38
CA SER A 2 -8.00 24.88 -9.73
C SER A 2 -8.80 23.59 -9.46
N GLY A 3 -8.46 22.50 -10.13
CA GLY A 3 -9.06 21.21 -9.85
C GLY A 3 -8.77 20.81 -8.41
N SER A 4 -9.74 20.28 -7.70
CA SER A 4 -9.53 19.71 -6.38
C SER A 4 -8.48 18.59 -6.48
N SER A 5 -7.55 18.54 -5.55
CA SER A 5 -6.58 17.47 -5.39
C SER A 5 -6.66 16.92 -3.98
N TYR A 6 -6.32 15.65 -3.79
CA TYR A 6 -6.25 15.04 -2.47
C TYR A 6 -4.93 14.34 -2.24
N ALA A 7 -4.50 14.31 -0.99
CA ALA A 7 -3.26 13.65 -0.58
C ALA A 7 -3.51 12.18 -0.22
N ASN A 8 -2.69 11.29 -0.77
CA ASN A 8 -2.58 9.88 -0.37
C ASN A 8 -1.27 9.67 0.36
N CYS A 9 -1.32 9.14 1.57
CA CYS A 9 -0.16 8.70 2.30
C CYS A 9 -0.02 7.18 2.25
N LEU A 10 1.21 6.71 2.07
CA LEU A 10 1.58 5.30 2.21
C LEU A 10 2.78 5.19 3.13
N LEU A 11 2.65 4.37 4.17
CA LEU A 11 3.73 4.09 5.12
C LEU A 11 3.66 2.64 5.59
N GLU A 12 4.81 1.97 5.62
CA GLU A 12 4.97 0.74 6.38
C GLU A 12 5.25 1.06 7.85
N LEU A 13 4.53 0.40 8.78
CA LEU A 13 4.67 0.63 10.21
C LEU A 13 5.53 -0.40 10.95
N GLU A 14 6.06 -1.42 10.25
CA GLU A 14 6.91 -2.47 10.86
C GLU A 14 6.27 -3.03 12.16
N ARG A 15 4.92 -3.22 12.15
CA ARG A 15 4.09 -3.68 13.29
C ARG A 15 4.19 -2.84 14.57
N LYS A 16 4.67 -1.61 14.47
CA LYS A 16 4.81 -0.72 15.63
C LYS A 16 3.43 -0.38 16.21
N LYS A 17 3.36 -0.36 17.53
CA LYS A 17 2.16 0.07 18.25
C LYS A 17 2.12 1.59 18.33
N SER A 18 0.94 2.19 18.14
CA SER A 18 0.73 3.65 18.19
C SER A 18 1.25 4.31 19.48
N HIS A 19 1.19 3.60 20.62
CA HIS A 19 1.64 4.10 21.91
C HIS A 19 3.16 3.99 22.14
N THR A 20 3.92 3.37 21.23
CA THR A 20 5.39 3.40 21.31
C THR A 20 5.93 4.72 20.75
N PRO A 21 7.07 5.23 21.25
CA PRO A 21 7.62 6.49 20.73
C PRO A 21 7.80 6.50 19.20
N THR A 22 8.27 5.42 18.63
CA THR A 22 8.49 5.29 17.18
C THR A 22 7.16 5.16 16.40
N GLY A 23 6.19 4.41 16.94
CA GLY A 23 4.86 4.31 16.34
C GLY A 23 4.10 5.64 16.41
N ALA A 24 4.14 6.32 17.57
CA ALA A 24 3.56 7.65 17.72
C ALA A 24 4.18 8.67 16.76
N ALA A 25 5.50 8.64 16.57
CA ALA A 25 6.19 9.53 15.64
C ALA A 25 5.76 9.25 14.18
N ALA A 26 5.62 7.97 13.79
CA ALA A 26 5.14 7.59 12.46
C ALA A 26 3.71 8.08 12.21
N ILE A 27 2.80 7.88 13.17
CA ILE A 27 1.41 8.34 13.08
C ILE A 27 1.32 9.88 13.06
N ALA A 28 2.07 10.57 13.91
CA ALA A 28 2.11 12.03 13.92
C ALA A 28 2.57 12.60 12.57
N ARG A 29 3.48 11.89 11.89
CA ARG A 29 3.93 12.29 10.57
C ARG A 29 2.87 12.13 9.50
N ILE A 30 2.11 11.02 9.51
CA ILE A 30 0.96 10.84 8.62
C ILE A 30 -0.06 11.96 8.87
N ALA A 31 -0.39 12.23 10.13
CA ALA A 31 -1.34 13.27 10.50
C ALA A 31 -0.88 14.69 10.05
N ALA A 32 0.42 14.95 10.05
CA ALA A 32 0.97 16.24 9.60
C ALA A 32 0.82 16.48 8.08
N GLU A 33 0.61 15.44 7.29
CA GLU A 33 0.31 15.55 5.85
C GLU A 33 -1.16 15.86 5.59
N ASP A 34 -2.02 15.79 6.60
CA ASP A 34 -3.48 15.97 6.52
C ASP A 34 -4.10 15.20 5.34
N PRO A 35 -3.87 13.88 5.24
CA PRO A 35 -4.29 13.10 4.10
C PRO A 35 -5.80 12.86 4.12
N GLU A 36 -6.45 12.78 2.96
CA GLU A 36 -7.79 12.23 2.86
C GLU A 36 -7.81 10.69 2.88
N LEU A 37 -6.71 10.08 2.42
CA LEU A 37 -6.48 8.63 2.40
C LEU A 37 -5.10 8.29 2.93
N ALA A 38 -5.01 7.21 3.70
CA ALA A 38 -3.72 6.60 4.06
C ALA A 38 -3.78 5.09 3.88
N VAL A 39 -2.70 4.51 3.35
CA VAL A 39 -2.50 3.07 3.31
C VAL A 39 -1.32 2.73 4.21
N LEU A 40 -1.53 1.76 5.08
CA LEU A 40 -0.55 1.32 6.06
C LEU A 40 -0.28 -0.16 5.83
N THR A 41 0.99 -0.50 5.68
CA THR A 41 1.41 -1.91 5.59
C THR A 41 2.10 -2.35 6.88
N GLU A 42 2.03 -3.65 7.18
CA GLU A 42 2.52 -4.23 8.45
C GLU A 42 2.08 -3.43 9.68
N ALA A 43 0.80 -3.06 9.71
CA ALA A 43 0.20 -2.18 10.70
C ALA A 43 -0.60 -2.96 11.76
N ARG A 44 -1.06 -2.25 12.79
CA ARG A 44 -2.03 -2.74 13.76
C ARG A 44 -3.35 -2.03 13.56
N ILE A 45 -4.47 -2.72 13.79
CA ILE A 45 -5.79 -2.09 13.78
C ILE A 45 -5.91 -1.10 14.96
N GLY A 46 -6.76 -0.07 14.80
CA GLY A 46 -7.00 0.92 15.85
C GLY A 46 -6.14 2.17 15.76
N HIS A 47 -5.33 2.34 14.72
CA HIS A 47 -4.58 3.60 14.53
C HIS A 47 -5.49 4.82 14.36
N ARG A 48 -6.75 4.63 13.94
CA ARG A 48 -7.76 5.70 13.83
C ARG A 48 -7.98 6.47 15.14
N GLU A 49 -7.74 5.86 16.29
CA GLU A 49 -7.86 6.52 17.60
C GLU A 49 -6.90 7.72 17.72
N SER A 50 -5.85 7.75 16.91
CA SER A 50 -4.84 8.81 16.91
C SER A 50 -5.22 10.01 16.04
N PHE A 51 -6.06 9.85 15.01
CA PHE A 51 -6.42 10.93 14.06
C PHE A 51 -7.87 10.87 13.54
N GLY A 52 -8.74 10.06 14.14
CA GLY A 52 -10.15 9.94 13.75
C GLY A 52 -10.35 9.19 12.44
N GLY A 53 -11.48 9.41 11.77
CA GLY A 53 -11.79 8.78 10.48
C GLY A 53 -12.22 7.32 10.56
N TYR A 54 -12.03 6.61 9.46
CA TYR A 54 -12.55 5.26 9.25
C TYR A 54 -11.45 4.35 8.70
N GLU A 55 -11.36 3.14 9.25
CA GLU A 55 -10.34 2.17 8.94
C GLU A 55 -10.98 0.89 8.37
N ILE A 56 -10.38 0.34 7.33
CA ILE A 56 -10.61 -1.03 6.86
C ILE A 56 -9.28 -1.77 6.82
N ALA A 57 -9.33 -3.07 7.06
CA ALA A 57 -8.12 -3.88 7.16
C ALA A 57 -8.29 -5.23 6.46
N SER A 58 -7.19 -5.77 5.96
CA SER A 58 -7.11 -7.14 5.47
C SER A 58 -7.51 -8.13 6.56
N GLN A 59 -7.81 -9.36 6.18
CA GLN A 59 -7.92 -10.45 7.13
C GLN A 59 -6.63 -10.58 7.97
N PRO A 60 -6.70 -11.15 9.18
CA PRO A 60 -5.51 -11.49 9.94
C PRO A 60 -4.56 -12.35 9.09
N PRO A 61 -3.25 -12.05 9.08
CA PRO A 61 -2.29 -12.91 8.37
C PRO A 61 -2.28 -14.31 8.99
N ALA A 62 -2.10 -15.33 8.15
CA ALA A 62 -2.02 -16.70 8.62
C ALA A 62 -0.74 -16.96 9.43
N GLY A 63 -0.85 -17.74 10.49
CA GLY A 63 0.27 -18.22 11.31
C GLY A 63 0.31 -17.62 12.72
N GLU A 64 0.83 -18.40 13.67
CA GLU A 64 0.87 -18.09 15.11
C GLU A 64 1.83 -16.94 15.48
N ARG A 65 2.59 -16.41 14.53
CA ARG A 65 3.61 -15.37 14.77
C ARG A 65 3.06 -13.95 14.75
N PHE A 66 1.79 -13.79 14.38
CA PHE A 66 1.14 -12.49 14.27
C PHE A 66 0.24 -12.26 15.48
N ALA A 67 0.29 -11.07 16.05
CA ALA A 67 -0.68 -10.68 17.06
C ALA A 67 -2.07 -10.52 16.43
N ALA A 68 -3.12 -10.70 17.21
CA ALA A 68 -4.50 -10.67 16.72
C ALA A 68 -4.89 -9.34 16.05
N ASP A 69 -4.23 -8.25 16.43
CA ASP A 69 -4.41 -6.90 15.90
C ASP A 69 -3.48 -6.56 14.73
N GLU A 70 -2.53 -7.42 14.35
CA GLU A 70 -1.64 -7.19 13.21
C GLU A 70 -2.32 -7.42 11.87
N ARG A 71 -2.02 -6.55 10.90
CA ARG A 71 -2.52 -6.62 9.52
C ARG A 71 -1.39 -6.32 8.55
N LYS A 72 -1.40 -7.01 7.41
CA LYS A 72 -0.43 -6.75 6.34
C LYS A 72 -0.82 -5.54 5.50
N ALA A 73 -2.12 -5.28 5.35
CA ALA A 73 -2.64 -4.16 4.60
C ALA A 73 -3.83 -3.54 5.34
N LEU A 74 -3.83 -2.22 5.44
CA LEU A 74 -4.85 -1.43 6.09
C LEU A 74 -5.04 -0.15 5.28
N ALA A 75 -6.28 0.31 5.13
CA ALA A 75 -6.60 1.61 4.57
C ALA A 75 -7.39 2.45 5.57
N TRP A 76 -7.05 3.71 5.64
CA TRP A 76 -7.74 4.72 6.42
C TRP A 76 -8.26 5.84 5.51
N SER A 77 -9.42 6.42 5.86
CA SER A 77 -10.03 7.53 5.15
C SER A 77 -10.67 8.51 6.13
N GLN A 78 -10.72 9.78 5.77
CA GLN A 78 -11.51 10.77 6.49
C GLN A 78 -13.01 10.45 6.45
N ASN A 79 -13.49 9.79 5.39
CA ASN A 79 -14.90 9.47 5.15
C ASN A 79 -15.19 7.97 5.25
N PRO A 80 -16.47 7.58 5.51
CA PRO A 80 -16.84 6.17 5.64
C PRO A 80 -16.52 5.34 4.40
N TRP A 81 -16.21 4.06 4.62
CA TRP A 81 -16.01 3.07 3.58
C TRP A 81 -17.30 2.38 3.18
N ARG A 82 -17.41 2.04 1.89
CA ARG A 82 -18.48 1.26 1.27
C ARG A 82 -17.85 0.15 0.43
N ASN A 83 -18.63 -0.90 0.13
CA ASN A 83 -18.19 -2.01 -0.73
C ASN A 83 -16.84 -2.58 -0.29
N VAL A 84 -16.70 -2.83 1.02
CA VAL A 84 -15.46 -3.35 1.59
C VAL A 84 -15.29 -4.81 1.22
N ASP A 85 -14.11 -5.14 0.69
CA ASP A 85 -13.68 -6.49 0.39
C ASP A 85 -12.31 -6.71 1.06
N ALA A 86 -12.23 -7.65 2.00
CA ALA A 86 -11.01 -8.01 2.70
C ALA A 86 -10.42 -9.35 2.24
N VAL A 87 -10.96 -9.92 1.17
CA VAL A 87 -10.57 -11.23 0.63
C VAL A 87 -9.91 -11.09 -0.73
N GLY A 88 -10.54 -10.37 -1.64
CA GLY A 88 -10.16 -10.30 -3.04
C GLY A 88 -10.43 -11.63 -3.75
N ASP A 89 -9.39 -12.41 -3.98
CA ASP A 89 -9.45 -13.75 -4.54
C ASP A 89 -9.00 -14.79 -3.49
N GLU A 90 -9.79 -15.84 -3.29
CA GLU A 90 -9.49 -16.90 -2.29
C GLU A 90 -8.18 -17.67 -2.58
N ARG A 91 -7.68 -17.61 -3.82
CA ARG A 91 -6.40 -18.19 -4.20
C ARG A 91 -5.19 -17.37 -3.73
N MET A 92 -5.41 -16.09 -3.37
CA MET A 92 -4.33 -15.23 -2.85
C MET A 92 -3.94 -15.66 -1.43
N PRO A 93 -2.66 -15.51 -1.05
CA PRO A 93 -2.25 -15.63 0.34
C PRO A 93 -3.04 -14.69 1.25
N ILE A 94 -3.69 -15.26 2.26
CA ILE A 94 -4.61 -14.57 3.18
C ILE A 94 -3.94 -13.35 3.86
N GLY A 95 -4.73 -12.30 4.08
CA GLY A 95 -4.36 -11.17 4.91
C GLY A 95 -3.48 -10.12 4.23
N ARG A 96 -3.40 -10.11 2.89
CA ARG A 96 -2.53 -9.20 2.13
C ARG A 96 -3.27 -8.23 1.22
N PHE A 97 -4.58 -8.18 1.35
CA PHE A 97 -5.46 -7.36 0.52
C PHE A 97 -6.64 -6.84 1.33
N VAL A 98 -6.99 -5.59 1.13
CA VAL A 98 -8.28 -5.02 1.48
C VAL A 98 -8.61 -3.91 0.49
N ALA A 99 -9.86 -3.85 0.05
CA ALA A 99 -10.35 -2.79 -0.81
C ALA A 99 -11.63 -2.18 -0.25
N GLY A 100 -11.89 -0.93 -0.57
CA GLY A 100 -13.11 -0.23 -0.22
C GLY A 100 -13.28 1.00 -1.10
N THR A 101 -14.51 1.50 -1.17
CA THR A 101 -14.84 2.77 -1.84
C THR A 101 -15.11 3.83 -0.78
N THR A 102 -14.51 4.99 -0.90
CA THR A 102 -14.76 6.14 -0.03
C THR A 102 -14.91 7.42 -0.86
N THR A 103 -15.52 8.44 -0.28
CA THR A 103 -15.66 9.76 -0.91
C THR A 103 -14.48 10.64 -0.53
N THR A 104 -13.88 11.29 -1.50
CA THR A 104 -12.79 12.26 -1.34
C THR A 104 -13.21 13.61 -1.95
N SER A 105 -12.36 14.61 -1.87
CA SER A 105 -12.57 15.91 -2.52
C SER A 105 -12.70 15.83 -4.05
N VAL A 106 -12.26 14.71 -4.67
CA VAL A 106 -12.43 14.45 -6.11
C VAL A 106 -13.58 13.49 -6.41
N GLY A 107 -14.40 13.14 -5.41
CA GLY A 107 -15.52 12.21 -5.54
C GLY A 107 -15.20 10.82 -5.00
N ASP A 108 -15.96 9.83 -5.47
CA ASP A 108 -15.79 8.45 -5.03
C ASP A 108 -14.52 7.83 -5.64
N VAL A 109 -13.70 7.21 -4.78
CA VAL A 109 -12.46 6.54 -5.16
C VAL A 109 -12.48 5.12 -4.61
N ARG A 110 -12.16 4.14 -5.44
CA ARG A 110 -11.87 2.77 -5.03
C ARG A 110 -10.42 2.68 -4.59
N VAL A 111 -10.18 2.26 -3.37
CA VAL A 111 -8.84 2.10 -2.81
C VAL A 111 -8.57 0.62 -2.57
N MET A 112 -7.41 0.16 -2.99
CA MET A 112 -6.91 -1.19 -2.73
C MET A 112 -5.60 -1.08 -1.96
N ALA A 113 -5.61 -1.47 -0.70
CA ALA A 113 -4.41 -1.60 0.12
C ALA A 113 -3.85 -3.00 0.00
N ILE A 114 -2.59 -3.11 -0.38
CA ILE A 114 -1.94 -4.39 -0.69
C ILE A 114 -0.59 -4.55 0.01
N CYS A 115 -0.23 -5.81 0.27
CA CYS A 115 1.12 -6.19 0.68
C CYS A 115 1.50 -7.46 -0.09
N ILE A 116 2.13 -7.29 -1.25
CA ILE A 116 2.52 -8.41 -2.12
C ILE A 116 3.52 -9.30 -1.35
N PRO A 117 3.42 -10.64 -1.44
CA PRO A 117 4.39 -11.52 -0.78
C PRO A 117 5.83 -11.19 -1.15
N TRP A 118 6.72 -11.07 -0.18
CA TRP A 118 8.15 -10.90 -0.44
C TRP A 118 8.77 -12.17 -1.06
N HIS A 119 9.96 -12.05 -1.65
CA HIS A 119 10.58 -13.12 -2.43
C HIS A 119 10.79 -14.44 -1.69
N MET A 120 10.95 -14.43 -0.35
CA MET A 120 11.12 -15.62 0.48
C MET A 120 9.86 -15.99 1.28
N CYS A 121 8.68 -15.47 0.89
CA CYS A 121 7.43 -15.84 1.53
C CYS A 121 7.20 -17.35 1.39
N ASP A 122 6.93 -18.04 2.52
CA ASP A 122 6.75 -19.48 2.67
C ASP A 122 7.97 -20.35 2.36
N VAL A 123 9.06 -19.81 1.84
CA VAL A 123 10.31 -20.55 1.63
C VAL A 123 11.09 -20.69 2.93
N ARG A 124 11.20 -19.61 3.69
CA ARG A 124 12.06 -19.53 4.88
C ARG A 124 11.35 -19.99 6.15
N TYR A 125 10.03 -19.74 6.26
CA TYR A 125 9.26 -19.90 7.49
C TYR A 125 8.04 -20.80 7.37
N GLY A 126 7.77 -21.35 6.20
CA GLY A 126 6.62 -22.20 5.90
C GLY A 126 7.04 -23.51 5.25
N SER A 127 6.61 -23.72 4.03
CA SER A 127 6.90 -24.92 3.27
C SER A 127 8.32 -24.86 2.67
N LYS A 128 9.16 -25.87 2.97
CA LYS A 128 10.53 -25.97 2.42
C LYS A 128 10.57 -26.33 0.93
N ASP A 129 9.44 -26.69 0.36
CA ASP A 129 9.22 -27.03 -1.04
C ASP A 129 8.87 -25.83 -1.92
N ARG A 130 8.61 -24.66 -1.34
CA ARG A 130 8.36 -23.43 -2.09
C ARG A 130 9.65 -22.82 -2.64
N LYS A 131 9.54 -22.27 -3.86
CA LYS A 131 10.65 -21.54 -4.50
C LYS A 131 10.58 -20.04 -4.18
N PRO A 132 11.72 -19.34 -4.16
CA PRO A 132 11.72 -17.89 -4.10
C PRO A 132 10.82 -17.31 -5.22
N TRP A 133 10.07 -16.25 -4.88
CA TRP A 133 9.13 -15.55 -5.74
C TRP A 133 7.83 -16.31 -6.09
N GLU A 134 7.69 -17.58 -5.76
CA GLU A 134 6.51 -18.40 -6.14
C GLU A 134 5.21 -17.78 -5.61
N GLN A 135 5.16 -17.42 -4.33
CA GLN A 135 3.98 -16.78 -3.75
C GLN A 135 3.74 -15.36 -4.29
N HIS A 136 4.81 -14.65 -4.62
CA HIS A 136 4.73 -13.34 -5.24
C HIS A 136 4.07 -13.40 -6.62
N LEU A 137 4.53 -14.31 -7.48
CA LEU A 137 3.97 -14.51 -8.82
C LEU A 137 2.52 -15.00 -8.78
N ARG A 138 2.21 -15.96 -7.91
CA ARG A 138 0.84 -16.42 -7.71
C ARG A 138 -0.10 -15.30 -7.26
N TRP A 139 0.37 -14.45 -6.34
CA TRP A 139 -0.41 -13.30 -5.88
C TRP A 139 -0.68 -12.32 -7.03
N LEU A 140 0.34 -12.01 -7.84
CA LEU A 140 0.20 -11.13 -9.00
C LEU A 140 -0.79 -11.66 -10.04
N GLU A 141 -0.76 -12.96 -10.32
CA GLU A 141 -1.71 -13.62 -11.23
C GLU A 141 -3.16 -13.40 -10.77
N CYS A 142 -3.48 -13.77 -9.52
CA CYS A 142 -4.82 -13.59 -8.97
C CYS A 142 -5.23 -12.12 -8.89
N PHE A 143 -4.31 -11.23 -8.49
CA PHE A 143 -4.59 -9.81 -8.41
C PHE A 143 -4.81 -9.18 -9.79
N GLY A 144 -4.10 -9.64 -10.81
CA GLY A 144 -4.32 -9.20 -12.20
C GLY A 144 -5.74 -9.54 -12.72
N GLU A 145 -6.26 -10.72 -12.38
CA GLU A 145 -7.63 -11.09 -12.70
C GLU A 145 -8.66 -10.21 -11.95
N LEU A 146 -8.41 -9.93 -10.67
CA LEU A 146 -9.24 -9.04 -9.87
C LEU A 146 -9.28 -7.62 -10.45
N MET A 147 -8.12 -7.08 -10.83
CA MET A 147 -8.00 -5.74 -11.41
C MET A 147 -8.71 -5.60 -12.75
N ALA A 148 -8.75 -6.65 -13.56
CA ALA A 148 -9.44 -6.64 -14.86
C ALA A 148 -10.97 -6.43 -14.71
N ALA A 149 -11.55 -6.73 -13.55
CA ALA A 149 -12.96 -6.53 -13.25
C ALA A 149 -13.29 -5.11 -12.72
N GLU A 150 -12.28 -4.33 -12.34
CA GLU A 150 -12.44 -3.01 -11.71
C GLU A 150 -12.27 -1.89 -12.74
N SER A 151 -13.37 -1.35 -13.28
CA SER A 151 -13.25 -0.41 -14.41
C SER A 151 -14.03 0.90 -14.32
N SER A 152 -14.94 1.10 -13.37
CA SER A 152 -15.90 2.23 -13.43
C SER A 152 -15.52 3.45 -12.61
N LEU A 153 -14.68 3.31 -11.59
CA LEU A 153 -14.30 4.39 -10.66
C LEU A 153 -12.84 4.82 -10.84
N PRO A 154 -12.47 6.02 -10.34
CA PRO A 154 -11.10 6.31 -9.99
C PRO A 154 -10.56 5.25 -9.03
N VAL A 155 -9.40 4.68 -9.34
CA VAL A 155 -8.79 3.59 -8.56
C VAL A 155 -7.41 4.00 -8.08
N VAL A 156 -7.15 3.77 -6.81
CA VAL A 156 -5.83 3.86 -6.18
C VAL A 156 -5.46 2.48 -5.64
N VAL A 157 -4.31 1.96 -6.06
CA VAL A 157 -3.68 0.78 -5.48
C VAL A 157 -2.43 1.23 -4.74
N ALA A 158 -2.35 0.99 -3.45
CA ALA A 158 -1.19 1.40 -2.67
C ALA A 158 -0.76 0.31 -1.68
N GLY A 159 0.53 0.25 -1.39
CA GLY A 159 1.07 -0.70 -0.43
C GLY A 159 2.49 -1.13 -0.72
N ASP A 160 2.92 -2.19 -0.03
CA ASP A 160 4.22 -2.82 -0.24
C ASP A 160 4.15 -3.77 -1.45
N PHE A 161 4.77 -3.33 -2.55
CA PHE A 161 4.87 -4.12 -3.78
C PHE A 161 6.01 -5.14 -3.72
N ASN A 162 6.87 -5.05 -2.71
CA ASN A 162 8.06 -5.88 -2.54
C ASN A 162 9.00 -5.92 -3.77
N GLN A 163 8.88 -4.92 -4.66
CA GLN A 163 9.74 -4.71 -5.82
C GLN A 163 10.08 -3.23 -5.98
N ARG A 164 11.31 -2.94 -6.37
CA ARG A 164 11.71 -1.58 -6.78
C ARG A 164 11.32 -1.33 -8.23
N ILE A 165 10.73 -0.17 -8.49
CA ILE A 165 10.32 0.26 -9.82
C ILE A 165 11.04 1.58 -10.16
N PRO A 166 11.81 1.67 -11.25
CA PRO A 166 12.13 0.57 -12.18
C PRO A 166 12.96 -0.53 -11.52
N ARG A 167 12.90 -1.71 -12.13
CA ARG A 167 13.62 -2.90 -11.65
C ARG A 167 15.09 -2.61 -11.35
N ARG A 168 15.56 -3.09 -10.19
CA ARG A 168 16.97 -3.09 -9.82
C ARG A 168 17.49 -4.51 -9.57
N LYS A 169 18.79 -4.67 -9.37
CA LYS A 169 19.40 -5.95 -8.99
C LYS A 169 18.63 -6.56 -7.79
N GLY A 170 18.24 -7.83 -7.89
CA GLY A 170 17.53 -8.59 -6.85
C GLY A 170 16.21 -9.22 -7.29
N ALA A 171 15.42 -8.54 -8.14
CA ALA A 171 14.25 -9.16 -8.74
C ALA A 171 14.60 -9.79 -10.09
N PRO A 172 14.24 -11.06 -10.38
CA PRO A 172 14.32 -11.65 -11.71
C PRO A 172 13.52 -10.84 -12.74
N SER A 173 13.87 -10.96 -14.03
CA SER A 173 13.18 -10.19 -15.08
C SER A 173 11.72 -10.59 -15.20
N ASP A 174 11.44 -11.89 -15.21
CA ASP A 174 10.09 -12.46 -15.29
C ASP A 174 9.17 -11.99 -14.16
N VAL A 175 9.71 -11.84 -12.95
CA VAL A 175 8.97 -11.30 -11.79
C VAL A 175 8.66 -9.81 -11.99
N ALA A 176 9.61 -9.04 -12.51
CA ALA A 176 9.39 -7.62 -12.80
C ALA A 176 8.41 -7.43 -13.98
N ASP A 177 8.49 -8.29 -14.99
CA ASP A 177 7.60 -8.28 -16.14
C ASP A 177 6.17 -8.67 -15.73
N ALA A 178 6.00 -9.63 -14.81
CA ALA A 178 4.70 -9.97 -14.25
C ALA A 178 4.06 -8.78 -13.52
N LEU A 179 4.82 -8.07 -12.67
CA LEU A 179 4.34 -6.86 -12.00
C LEU A 179 3.95 -5.79 -13.03
N ALA A 180 4.80 -5.51 -14.00
CA ALA A 180 4.54 -4.53 -15.05
C ALA A 180 3.29 -4.86 -15.86
N SER A 181 3.04 -6.15 -16.13
CA SER A 181 1.85 -6.62 -16.84
C SER A 181 0.57 -6.35 -16.05
N VAL A 182 0.56 -6.65 -14.74
CA VAL A 182 -0.59 -6.41 -13.86
C VAL A 182 -0.94 -4.93 -13.76
N PHE A 183 0.07 -4.06 -13.72
CA PHE A 183 -0.11 -2.62 -13.60
C PHE A 183 -0.02 -1.86 -14.94
N ALA A 184 -0.14 -2.55 -16.09
CA ALA A 184 0.02 -1.93 -17.42
C ALA A 184 -0.98 -0.80 -17.68
N ALA A 185 -2.18 -0.84 -17.08
CA ALA A 185 -3.21 0.19 -17.19
C ALA A 185 -3.12 1.28 -16.08
N PHE A 186 -2.07 1.25 -15.27
CA PHE A 186 -1.89 2.16 -14.13
C PHE A 186 -0.60 2.97 -14.28
N ASP A 187 -0.65 4.24 -13.82
CA ASP A 187 0.56 5.01 -13.55
C ASP A 187 1.02 4.69 -12.11
N ILE A 188 2.20 4.07 -11.98
CA ILE A 188 2.85 3.88 -10.67
C ILE A 188 3.58 5.18 -10.34
N VAL A 189 2.85 6.12 -9.74
CA VAL A 189 3.28 7.51 -9.55
C VAL A 189 4.53 7.66 -8.68
N THR A 190 4.83 6.67 -7.86
CA THR A 190 6.03 6.59 -7.00
C THR A 190 7.21 5.85 -7.64
N SER A 191 7.13 5.53 -8.94
CA SER A 191 8.24 4.93 -9.70
C SER A 191 9.48 5.83 -9.66
N GLY A 192 10.65 5.23 -9.49
CA GLY A 192 11.92 5.96 -9.37
C GLY A 192 12.28 6.30 -7.92
N VAL A 193 12.84 7.50 -7.71
CA VAL A 193 13.21 8.01 -6.39
C VAL A 193 12.30 9.19 -6.07
N PRO A 194 11.32 9.05 -5.17
CA PRO A 194 10.49 10.16 -4.75
C PRO A 194 11.33 11.29 -4.14
N ALA A 195 10.93 12.55 -4.37
CA ALA A 195 11.59 13.70 -3.77
C ALA A 195 11.61 13.54 -2.24
N GLY A 196 12.76 13.69 -1.63
CA GLY A 196 12.96 13.48 -0.19
C GLY A 196 13.48 12.09 0.19
N CYS A 197 13.42 11.10 -0.69
CA CYS A 197 14.03 9.78 -0.50
C CYS A 197 15.43 9.71 -1.09
N ALA A 198 16.31 8.88 -0.51
CA ALA A 198 17.67 8.68 -1.02
C ALA A 198 17.77 7.58 -2.10
N ARG A 199 16.76 6.72 -2.20
CA ARG A 199 16.72 5.53 -3.09
C ARG A 199 15.28 5.17 -3.46
N PRO A 200 15.08 4.38 -4.53
CA PRO A 200 13.76 3.82 -4.83
C PRO A 200 13.31 2.89 -3.69
N GLY A 201 12.08 3.09 -3.23
CA GLY A 201 11.41 2.19 -2.30
C GLY A 201 10.86 0.94 -2.97
N ILE A 202 10.14 0.14 -2.17
CA ILE A 202 9.32 -0.99 -2.61
C ILE A 202 7.84 -0.76 -2.29
N ASP A 203 7.55 0.36 -1.63
CA ASP A 203 6.21 0.87 -1.37
C ASP A 203 5.79 1.77 -2.51
N HIS A 204 4.64 1.47 -3.10
CA HIS A 204 4.18 2.17 -4.29
C HIS A 204 2.72 2.59 -4.21
N ILE A 205 2.43 3.69 -4.91
CA ILE A 205 1.08 4.16 -5.20
C ILE A 205 0.90 4.10 -6.71
N ALA A 206 -0.14 3.40 -7.16
CA ALA A 206 -0.54 3.28 -8.55
C ALA A 206 -1.95 3.83 -8.72
N ILE A 207 -2.20 4.57 -9.79
CA ILE A 207 -3.48 5.18 -10.12
C ILE A 207 -3.92 4.80 -11.53
N ASN A 208 -5.23 4.63 -11.75
CA ASN A 208 -5.74 4.37 -13.10
C ASN A 208 -5.86 5.68 -13.92
N ASP A 209 -6.24 5.55 -15.19
CA ASP A 209 -6.35 6.65 -16.16
C ASP A 209 -7.39 7.73 -15.80
N ARG A 210 -8.26 7.47 -14.80
CA ARG A 210 -9.24 8.46 -14.29
C ARG A 210 -8.62 9.46 -13.30
N LEU A 211 -7.42 9.18 -12.86
CA LEU A 211 -6.65 10.02 -11.94
C LEU A 211 -5.36 10.49 -12.60
N GLN A 212 -4.91 11.66 -12.20
CA GLN A 212 -3.63 12.22 -12.63
C GLN A 212 -2.83 12.70 -11.43
N ARG A 213 -1.53 12.42 -11.45
CA ARG A 213 -0.59 12.87 -10.45
C ARG A 213 -0.39 14.38 -10.50
N ALA A 214 -0.53 15.06 -9.36
CA ALA A 214 -0.16 16.45 -9.17
C ALA A 214 1.26 16.58 -8.60
N SER A 215 1.55 15.84 -7.52
CA SER A 215 2.87 15.80 -6.92
C SER A 215 3.17 14.45 -6.29
N VAL A 216 4.47 14.13 -6.10
CA VAL A 216 4.92 12.97 -5.31
C VAL A 216 6.12 13.38 -4.49
N ARG A 217 6.11 13.03 -3.22
CA ARG A 217 7.21 13.23 -2.28
C ARG A 217 7.36 12.02 -1.36
N GLY A 218 8.52 11.89 -0.79
CA GLY A 218 8.80 10.83 0.18
C GLY A 218 9.34 11.36 1.49
N TRP A 219 9.32 10.52 2.50
CA TRP A 219 9.93 10.80 3.79
C TRP A 219 10.97 9.73 4.11
N PRO A 220 12.18 10.12 4.50
CA PRO A 220 13.13 9.17 5.03
C PRO A 220 12.55 8.46 6.28
N ASN A 221 12.82 7.18 6.39
CA ASN A 221 12.43 6.39 7.57
C ASN A 221 13.21 6.75 8.84
N ASP A 222 14.31 7.48 8.70
CA ASP A 222 15.09 8.05 9.81
C ASP A 222 15.01 9.57 9.77
N GLN A 223 14.60 10.17 10.88
CA GLN A 223 14.61 11.62 11.10
C GLN A 223 15.24 11.94 12.44
N GLY A 224 16.36 12.65 12.38
CA GLY A 224 17.08 13.08 13.57
C GLY A 224 17.54 11.96 14.47
N GLY A 225 17.86 10.79 13.91
CA GLY A 225 18.32 9.60 14.63
C GLY A 225 17.17 8.73 15.18
N THR A 226 15.90 9.05 14.87
CA THR A 226 14.77 8.19 15.23
C THR A 226 14.27 7.45 13.98
N ARG A 227 14.49 6.15 13.93
CA ARG A 227 13.98 5.29 12.87
C ARG A 227 12.53 4.92 13.14
N THR A 228 11.62 5.42 12.30
CA THR A 228 10.17 5.17 12.42
C THR A 228 9.71 3.89 11.73
N SER A 229 10.43 3.42 10.71
CA SER A 229 10.16 2.19 9.96
C SER A 229 11.45 1.67 9.33
N ASP A 230 11.41 0.51 8.68
CA ASP A 230 12.47 0.04 7.79
C ASP A 230 12.26 0.49 6.33
N HIS A 231 11.09 1.03 6.01
CA HIS A 231 10.75 1.64 4.73
C HIS A 231 10.62 3.16 4.84
N ASP A 232 10.91 3.85 3.74
CA ASP A 232 10.57 5.27 3.58
C ASP A 232 9.07 5.40 3.32
N GLY A 233 8.43 6.44 3.85
CA GLY A 233 7.04 6.76 3.52
C GLY A 233 6.94 7.55 2.22
N VAL A 234 5.78 7.49 1.55
CA VAL A 234 5.52 8.25 0.32
C VAL A 234 4.15 8.93 0.36
N VAL A 235 4.06 10.09 -0.26
CA VAL A 235 2.82 10.86 -0.40
C VAL A 235 2.64 11.22 -1.86
N ALA A 236 1.42 11.08 -2.37
CA ALA A 236 1.04 11.52 -3.69
C ALA A 236 -0.20 12.40 -3.62
N ASP A 237 -0.14 13.58 -4.22
CA ASP A 237 -1.31 14.41 -4.48
C ASP A 237 -1.83 14.05 -5.87
N VAL A 238 -3.14 13.78 -5.96
CA VAL A 238 -3.78 13.39 -7.22
C VAL A 238 -5.07 14.18 -7.45
N HIS A 239 -5.48 14.28 -8.71
CA HIS A 239 -6.74 14.91 -9.13
C HIS A 239 -7.39 14.07 -10.25
N LEU A 240 -8.65 14.36 -10.58
CA LEU A 240 -9.32 13.71 -11.72
C LEU A 240 -8.58 14.04 -13.02
N ALA A 241 -8.41 13.04 -13.85
CA ALA A 241 -7.96 13.25 -15.23
C ALA A 241 -9.02 14.07 -15.98
N ARG A 242 -8.56 14.95 -16.86
CA ARG A 242 -9.44 15.83 -17.66
C ARG A 242 -9.91 15.15 -18.94
#